data_81c9da72672bf324f16d5054378e507f
#
_entry.id   81c9da72672bf324f16d5054378e507f
#
_cell.length_a   1.000
_cell.length_b   1.000
_cell.length_c   1.000
_cell.angle_alpha   90.00
_cell.angle_beta   90.00
_cell.angle_gamma   90.00
#
_symmetry.space_group_name_H-M   'P 1'
#
loop_
_entity.id
_entity.type
_entity.pdbx_description
1 polymer ?
#
loop_
_entity_poly.entity_id
_entity_poly.type
_entity_poly.pdbx_seq_one_letter_code
_entity_poly.pdbx_strand_id
1 'polypeptide(L)'
;MQIVSTSSNQGIASNALGSIFLKLSLIVIAVSLSACSSLSGSFANRSNQLSSGLQNAYSVSPNTANRLSPMIIQSAERYDVSPTLLAALIRQESNYNSAARSPTGAIGLTQIISSHWRQSCPGDLYDENVNINCGAHVLSTYYRSAGSWSKAVAYYNVGPTGYQRSFWTRHKGKKYARSVKHHEKTLKKAL
;
A
#
# COMPACT_ATOMS: atom_id res chain seq x y z
N MET A 1 -39.74 -59.78 -57.20
CA MET A 1 -39.63 -59.80 -55.71
C MET A 1 -39.04 -58.53 -55.29
N GLN A 2 -39.74 -57.75 -54.53
CA GLN A 2 -39.54 -56.33 -54.38
C GLN A 2 -38.45 -56.01 -53.36
N ILE A 3 -37.55 -55.02 -53.70
CA ILE A 3 -36.60 -54.42 -52.84
C ILE A 3 -37.12 -53.04 -52.45
N VAL A 4 -37.35 -52.82 -51.16
CA VAL A 4 -37.75 -51.52 -50.62
C VAL A 4 -36.55 -50.77 -50.24
N SER A 5 -36.34 -49.56 -50.80
CA SER A 5 -35.33 -48.59 -50.45
C SER A 5 -35.88 -47.68 -49.39
N THR A 6 -35.13 -47.56 -48.24
CA THR A 6 -35.38 -46.56 -47.23
C THR A 6 -34.28 -45.48 -47.29
N SER A 7 -34.72 -44.28 -47.63
CA SER A 7 -33.89 -43.04 -47.61
C SER A 7 -33.72 -42.55 -46.20
N SER A 8 -32.51 -42.40 -45.77
CA SER A 8 -32.15 -41.74 -44.50
C SER A 8 -31.95 -40.25 -44.71
N ASN A 9 -32.74 -39.49 -44.01
CA ASN A 9 -32.62 -38.04 -43.94
C ASN A 9 -31.77 -37.69 -42.72
N GLN A 10 -30.52 -37.29 -42.93
CA GLN A 10 -29.66 -36.67 -41.90
C GLN A 10 -29.07 -35.38 -42.47
N GLY A 11 -29.46 -34.30 -41.88
CA GLY A 11 -28.82 -33.03 -42.12
C GLY A 11 -29.61 -31.88 -41.51
N ILE A 12 -28.93 -31.13 -40.70
CA ILE A 12 -29.28 -29.83 -40.12
C ILE A 12 -29.43 -29.87 -38.56
N ALA A 13 -28.33 -29.97 -37.84
CA ALA A 13 -28.30 -29.54 -36.45
C ALA A 13 -26.85 -29.29 -35.91
N SER A 14 -25.95 -28.63 -36.67
CA SER A 14 -24.59 -28.41 -36.16
C SER A 14 -24.04 -26.96 -36.19
N ASN A 15 -24.84 -25.97 -36.60
CA ASN A 15 -24.34 -24.60 -36.77
C ASN A 15 -24.80 -23.60 -35.72
N ALA A 16 -25.64 -23.98 -34.75
CA ALA A 16 -26.14 -23.04 -33.73
C ALA A 16 -25.30 -23.01 -32.43
N LEU A 17 -24.61 -24.11 -32.10
CA LEU A 17 -23.79 -24.16 -30.86
C LEU A 17 -22.43 -23.47 -30.97
N GLY A 18 -21.80 -23.46 -32.13
CA GLY A 18 -20.49 -22.87 -32.35
C GLY A 18 -20.47 -21.35 -32.19
N SER A 19 -21.57 -20.66 -32.51
CA SER A 19 -21.66 -19.20 -32.46
C SER A 19 -21.86 -18.65 -31.03
N ILE A 20 -22.41 -19.44 -30.13
CA ILE A 20 -22.67 -19.03 -28.74
C ILE A 20 -21.39 -19.12 -27.92
N PHE A 21 -20.56 -20.15 -28.14
CA PHE A 21 -19.28 -20.29 -27.41
C PHE A 21 -18.24 -19.24 -27.80
N LEU A 22 -18.24 -18.80 -29.06
CA LEU A 22 -17.30 -17.75 -29.52
C LEU A 22 -17.65 -16.36 -28.96
N LYS A 23 -18.95 -16.09 -28.71
CA LYS A 23 -19.38 -14.80 -28.10
C LYS A 23 -19.21 -14.75 -26.59
N LEU A 24 -19.24 -15.87 -25.87
CA LEU A 24 -18.94 -15.92 -24.44
C LEU A 24 -17.44 -15.77 -24.16
N SER A 25 -16.56 -16.26 -25.06
CA SER A 25 -15.11 -16.17 -24.86
C SER A 25 -14.57 -14.73 -24.99
N LEU A 26 -15.26 -13.86 -25.74
CA LEU A 26 -14.87 -12.44 -25.89
C LEU A 26 -15.29 -11.55 -24.72
N ILE A 27 -16.26 -11.97 -23.91
CA ILE A 27 -16.72 -11.18 -22.75
C ILE A 27 -15.85 -11.43 -21.51
N VAL A 28 -15.18 -12.57 -21.41
CA VAL A 28 -14.33 -12.91 -20.24
C VAL A 28 -12.96 -12.18 -20.29
N ILE A 29 -12.50 -11.72 -21.43
CA ILE A 29 -11.20 -11.03 -21.56
C ILE A 29 -11.27 -9.53 -21.19
N ALA A 30 -12.48 -8.96 -21.12
CA ALA A 30 -12.64 -7.52 -20.82
C ALA A 30 -12.72 -7.16 -19.34
N VAL A 31 -12.68 -8.12 -18.41
CA VAL A 31 -12.87 -7.86 -16.96
C VAL A 31 -11.58 -7.90 -16.13
N SER A 32 -10.42 -8.19 -16.72
CA SER A 32 -9.17 -8.36 -15.98
C SER A 32 -8.19 -7.19 -16.06
N LEU A 33 -8.64 -5.99 -16.43
CA LEU A 33 -7.86 -4.75 -16.27
C LEU A 33 -8.33 -3.98 -15.04
N SER A 34 -8.44 -4.65 -13.90
CA SER A 34 -8.27 -3.97 -12.62
C SER A 34 -6.80 -3.56 -12.56
N ALA A 35 -6.49 -2.38 -13.08
CA ALA A 35 -5.21 -1.76 -12.87
C ALA A 35 -4.98 -1.67 -11.36
N CYS A 36 -4.25 -2.63 -10.78
CA CYS A 36 -3.60 -2.42 -9.51
C CYS A 36 -2.73 -1.19 -9.72
N SER A 37 -3.15 -0.05 -9.19
CA SER A 37 -2.35 1.17 -9.13
C SER A 37 -1.17 0.90 -8.20
N SER A 38 -0.17 0.21 -8.71
CA SER A 38 1.07 -0.13 -8.03
C SER A 38 2.21 0.62 -8.72
N LEU A 39 3.12 1.15 -7.91
CA LEU A 39 4.36 1.74 -8.41
C LEU A 39 5.12 0.72 -9.24
N SER A 40 5.43 1.02 -10.50
CA SER A 40 6.01 0.08 -11.44
C SER A 40 7.15 0.69 -12.26
N GLY A 41 8.00 -0.18 -12.82
CA GLY A 41 9.13 0.23 -13.65
C GLY A 41 10.41 0.49 -12.86
N SER A 42 11.33 1.28 -13.43
CA SER A 42 12.60 1.63 -12.82
C SER A 42 12.42 2.40 -11.50
N PHE A 43 13.47 2.45 -10.68
CA PHE A 43 13.48 3.25 -9.44
C PHE A 43 13.09 4.71 -9.70
N ALA A 44 13.63 5.33 -10.76
CA ALA A 44 13.30 6.70 -11.13
C ALA A 44 11.81 6.86 -11.49
N ASN A 45 11.25 5.92 -12.27
CA ASN A 45 9.83 5.94 -12.62
C ASN A 45 8.94 5.81 -11.38
N ARG A 46 9.24 4.88 -10.48
CA ARG A 46 8.49 4.70 -9.23
C ARG A 46 8.58 5.93 -8.33
N SER A 47 9.75 6.58 -8.26
CA SER A 47 9.94 7.83 -7.52
C SER A 47 9.09 8.96 -8.08
N ASN A 48 9.05 9.11 -9.41
CA ASN A 48 8.24 10.11 -10.07
C ASN A 48 6.73 9.84 -9.89
N GLN A 49 6.30 8.59 -10.03
CA GLN A 49 4.92 8.18 -9.77
C GLN A 49 4.51 8.50 -8.34
N LEU A 50 5.34 8.13 -7.35
CA LEU A 50 5.05 8.42 -5.95
C LEU A 50 5.00 9.93 -5.70
N SER A 51 5.93 10.71 -6.26
CA SER A 51 5.93 12.17 -6.15
C SER A 51 4.64 12.78 -6.67
N SER A 52 4.21 12.39 -7.88
CA SER A 52 2.94 12.84 -8.46
C SER A 52 1.74 12.43 -7.60
N GLY A 53 1.74 11.19 -7.11
CA GLY A 53 0.70 10.69 -6.21
C GLY A 53 0.61 11.48 -4.91
N LEU A 54 1.74 11.85 -4.28
CA LEU A 54 1.77 12.65 -3.06
C LEU A 54 1.20 14.06 -3.28
N GLN A 55 1.54 14.68 -4.42
CA GLN A 55 0.99 15.98 -4.80
C GLN A 55 -0.53 15.92 -5.00
N ASN A 56 -1.00 14.94 -5.77
CA ASN A 56 -2.41 14.78 -6.11
C ASN A 56 -3.27 14.36 -4.91
N ALA A 57 -2.77 13.40 -4.11
CA ALA A 57 -3.55 12.83 -3.00
C ALA A 57 -3.55 13.68 -1.74
N TYR A 58 -2.45 14.38 -1.47
CA TYR A 58 -2.20 15.01 -0.17
C TYR A 58 -1.84 16.49 -0.25
N SER A 59 -1.77 17.05 -1.46
CA SER A 59 -1.35 18.45 -1.70
C SER A 59 0.05 18.76 -1.16
N VAL A 60 0.93 17.75 -1.17
CA VAL A 60 2.35 17.95 -0.81
C VAL A 60 3.00 18.82 -1.87
N SER A 61 3.82 19.79 -1.46
CA SER A 61 4.50 20.65 -2.43
C SER A 61 5.40 19.84 -3.38
N PRO A 62 5.53 20.24 -4.67
CA PRO A 62 6.38 19.52 -5.63
C PRO A 62 7.81 19.32 -5.14
N ASN A 63 8.40 20.33 -4.51
CA ASN A 63 9.75 20.26 -3.96
C ASN A 63 9.87 19.15 -2.87
N THR A 64 8.93 19.13 -1.92
CA THR A 64 8.89 18.12 -0.86
C THR A 64 8.62 16.72 -1.42
N ALA A 65 7.65 16.59 -2.33
CA ALA A 65 7.29 15.31 -2.92
C ALA A 65 8.46 14.71 -3.73
N ASN A 66 9.13 15.52 -4.58
CA ASN A 66 10.29 15.07 -5.36
C ASN A 66 11.47 14.66 -4.48
N ARG A 67 11.72 15.37 -3.38
CA ARG A 67 12.80 15.07 -2.46
C ARG A 67 12.55 13.80 -1.64
N LEU A 68 11.33 13.62 -1.12
CA LEU A 68 11.02 12.53 -0.20
C LEU A 68 10.67 11.20 -0.90
N SER A 69 10.12 11.23 -2.12
CA SER A 69 9.68 10.02 -2.80
C SER A 69 10.78 8.97 -2.99
N PRO A 70 11.99 9.30 -3.46
CA PRO A 70 13.07 8.31 -3.56
C PRO A 70 13.48 7.75 -2.19
N MET A 71 13.53 8.57 -1.14
CA MET A 71 13.84 8.14 0.22
C MET A 71 12.79 7.17 0.77
N ILE A 72 11.51 7.45 0.52
CA ILE A 72 10.40 6.60 0.93
C ILE A 72 10.47 5.23 0.24
N ILE A 73 10.70 5.20 -1.09
CA ILE A 73 10.81 3.94 -1.84
C ILE A 73 12.00 3.14 -1.35
N GLN A 74 13.18 3.75 -1.26
CA GLN A 74 14.39 3.07 -0.82
C GLN A 74 14.26 2.47 0.59
N SER A 75 13.69 3.24 1.53
CA SER A 75 13.49 2.77 2.90
C SER A 75 12.43 1.68 2.98
N ALA A 76 11.35 1.80 2.23
CA ALA A 76 10.28 0.81 2.17
C ALA A 76 10.79 -0.53 1.62
N GLU A 77 11.54 -0.51 0.51
CA GLU A 77 12.14 -1.71 -0.08
C GLU A 77 13.17 -2.37 0.84
N ARG A 78 13.99 -1.59 1.54
CA ARG A 78 14.97 -2.12 2.50
C ARG A 78 14.34 -2.95 3.63
N TYR A 79 13.13 -2.61 4.04
CA TYR A 79 12.45 -3.24 5.18
C TYR A 79 11.19 -4.02 4.81
N ASP A 80 10.98 -4.34 3.54
CA ASP A 80 9.81 -5.07 3.01
C ASP A 80 8.47 -4.42 3.38
N VAL A 81 8.44 -3.07 3.40
CA VAL A 81 7.24 -2.27 3.63
C VAL A 81 6.72 -1.79 2.28
N SER A 82 5.39 -1.75 2.09
CA SER A 82 4.83 -1.09 0.91
C SER A 82 5.17 0.41 0.91
N PRO A 83 5.75 0.97 -0.19
CA PRO A 83 6.03 2.41 -0.28
C PRO A 83 4.78 3.28 -0.06
N THR A 84 3.60 2.82 -0.51
CA THR A 84 2.33 3.54 -0.30
C THR A 84 1.88 3.49 1.16
N LEU A 85 2.16 2.41 1.87
CA LEU A 85 1.88 2.31 3.30
C LEU A 85 2.81 3.23 4.11
N LEU A 86 4.12 3.26 3.80
CA LEU A 86 5.08 4.15 4.46
C LEU A 86 4.74 5.62 4.20
N ALA A 87 4.40 5.98 2.96
CA ALA A 87 3.95 7.32 2.61
C ALA A 87 2.66 7.72 3.37
N ALA A 88 1.71 6.80 3.50
CA ALA A 88 0.48 7.03 4.28
C ALA A 88 0.76 7.19 5.78
N LEU A 89 1.75 6.48 6.32
CA LEU A 89 2.20 6.65 7.70
C LEU A 89 2.79 8.06 7.90
N ILE A 90 3.67 8.52 7.01
CA ILE A 90 4.23 9.88 7.06
C ILE A 90 3.12 10.94 6.99
N ARG A 91 2.12 10.73 6.14
CA ARG A 91 0.94 11.61 6.10
C ARG A 91 0.25 11.72 7.45
N GLN A 92 0.05 10.58 8.10
CA GLN A 92 -0.62 10.49 9.40
C GLN A 92 0.21 11.09 10.55
N GLU A 93 1.53 10.92 10.52
CA GLU A 93 2.41 11.31 11.63
C GLU A 93 2.79 12.78 11.61
N SER A 94 3.15 13.32 10.47
CA SER A 94 3.70 14.67 10.38
C SER A 94 3.07 15.54 9.29
N ASN A 95 2.20 14.97 8.46
CA ASN A 95 1.75 15.64 7.24
C ASN A 95 2.93 16.13 6.37
N TYR A 96 3.99 15.31 6.25
CA TYR A 96 5.22 15.64 5.51
C TYR A 96 6.02 16.81 6.06
N ASN A 97 5.83 17.18 7.33
CA ASN A 97 6.63 18.17 8.02
C ASN A 97 7.85 17.51 8.67
N SER A 98 9.04 17.70 8.08
CA SER A 98 10.31 17.15 8.60
C SER A 98 10.75 17.75 9.93
N ALA A 99 10.30 18.96 10.26
CA ALA A 99 10.58 19.63 11.53
C ALA A 99 9.54 19.29 12.62
N ALA A 100 8.58 18.41 12.36
CA ALA A 100 7.54 18.08 13.33
C ALA A 100 8.12 17.51 14.62
N ARG A 101 7.63 18.01 15.76
CA ARG A 101 7.97 17.52 17.10
C ARG A 101 6.71 17.45 17.96
N SER A 102 6.48 16.29 18.57
CA SER A 102 5.36 16.14 19.49
C SER A 102 5.72 16.56 20.93
N PRO A 103 4.75 16.87 21.78
CA PRO A 103 4.98 17.12 23.21
C PRO A 103 5.64 15.94 23.93
N THR A 104 5.49 14.72 23.42
CA THR A 104 6.08 13.50 23.97
C THR A 104 7.50 13.22 23.43
N GLY A 105 8.05 14.14 22.61
CA GLY A 105 9.40 14.05 22.07
C GLY A 105 9.55 13.20 20.82
N ALA A 106 8.45 12.87 20.13
CA ALA A 106 8.53 12.25 18.81
C ALA A 106 9.04 13.26 17.77
N ILE A 107 9.87 12.82 16.82
CA ILE A 107 10.65 13.67 15.91
C ILE A 107 10.40 13.28 14.46
N GLY A 108 10.26 14.29 13.61
CA GLY A 108 10.38 14.24 12.16
C GLY A 108 9.21 13.61 11.44
N LEU A 109 9.43 13.23 10.19
CA LEU A 109 8.44 12.75 9.24
C LEU A 109 7.62 11.55 9.75
N THR A 110 8.28 10.61 10.41
CA THR A 110 7.68 9.37 10.92
C THR A 110 7.44 9.38 12.44
N GLN A 111 7.67 10.54 13.11
CA GLN A 111 7.45 10.74 14.54
C GLN A 111 8.09 9.67 15.43
N ILE A 112 9.40 9.49 15.29
CA ILE A 112 10.17 8.53 16.07
C ILE A 112 10.48 9.09 17.47
N ILE A 113 10.23 8.29 18.51
CA ILE A 113 10.65 8.59 19.89
C ILE A 113 12.05 8.02 20.09
N SER A 114 13.05 8.91 20.13
CA SER A 114 14.47 8.54 20.21
C SER A 114 14.80 7.60 21.37
N SER A 115 14.22 7.83 22.55
CA SER A 115 14.48 6.99 23.74
C SER A 115 14.11 5.51 23.54
N HIS A 116 13.16 5.23 22.65
CA HIS A 116 12.72 3.86 22.38
C HIS A 116 13.55 3.17 21.28
N TRP A 117 14.11 3.94 20.34
CA TRP A 117 14.67 3.39 19.11
C TRP A 117 16.14 3.76 18.86
N ARG A 118 16.81 4.49 19.78
CA ARG A 118 18.20 4.96 19.60
C ARG A 118 19.18 3.87 19.18
N GLN A 119 19.06 2.65 19.75
CA GLN A 119 19.97 1.55 19.44
C GLN A 119 19.73 0.98 18.04
N SER A 120 18.49 0.95 17.60
CA SER A 120 18.10 0.37 16.29
C SER A 120 18.06 1.39 15.15
N CYS A 121 18.06 2.68 15.50
CA CYS A 121 18.00 3.81 14.58
C CYS A 121 19.15 4.79 14.90
N PRO A 122 20.40 4.45 14.59
CA PRO A 122 21.51 5.36 14.79
C PRO A 122 21.43 6.54 13.82
N GLY A 123 21.89 7.72 14.25
CA GLY A 123 21.94 8.93 13.45
C GLY A 123 21.01 10.03 13.95
N ASP A 124 20.98 11.14 13.21
CA ASP A 124 20.16 12.29 13.52
C ASP A 124 18.73 12.08 12.99
N LEU A 125 17.75 12.03 13.89
CA LEU A 125 16.34 11.89 13.52
C LEU A 125 15.74 13.15 12.88
N TYR A 126 16.46 14.27 12.84
CA TYR A 126 16.09 15.45 12.04
C TYR A 126 16.53 15.32 10.57
N ASP A 127 17.48 14.43 10.26
CA ASP A 127 17.76 14.04 8.89
C ASP A 127 16.59 13.24 8.31
N GLU A 128 16.06 13.70 7.17
CA GLU A 128 14.87 13.10 6.55
C GLU A 128 15.07 11.63 6.15
N ASN A 129 16.24 11.30 5.62
CA ASN A 129 16.54 9.94 5.19
C ASN A 129 16.68 8.99 6.39
N VAL A 130 17.40 9.42 7.43
CA VAL A 130 17.52 8.66 8.70
C VAL A 130 16.15 8.45 9.32
N ASN A 131 15.32 9.48 9.36
CA ASN A 131 13.99 9.42 9.96
C ASN A 131 13.05 8.45 9.22
N ILE A 132 12.97 8.57 7.89
CA ILE A 132 12.12 7.68 7.06
C ILE A 132 12.62 6.23 7.15
N ASN A 133 13.94 6.02 7.09
CA ASN A 133 14.54 4.70 7.22
C ASN A 133 14.24 4.06 8.59
N CYS A 134 14.32 4.85 9.66
CA CYS A 134 13.93 4.41 11.00
C CYS A 134 12.44 4.07 11.08
N GLY A 135 11.56 4.91 10.54
CA GLY A 135 10.12 4.65 10.51
C GLY A 135 9.75 3.34 9.80
N ALA A 136 10.40 3.07 8.66
CA ALA A 136 10.24 1.81 7.94
C ALA A 136 10.74 0.60 8.77
N HIS A 137 11.90 0.73 9.41
CA HIS A 137 12.44 -0.29 10.32
C HIS A 137 11.49 -0.61 11.48
N VAL A 138 10.98 0.42 12.15
CA VAL A 138 10.03 0.28 13.27
C VAL A 138 8.76 -0.42 12.81
N LEU A 139 8.19 0.01 11.68
CA LEU A 139 6.97 -0.58 11.14
C LEU A 139 7.16 -2.06 10.76
N SER A 140 8.28 -2.40 10.12
CA SER A 140 8.65 -3.79 9.79
C SER A 140 8.86 -4.63 11.06
N THR A 141 9.51 -4.07 12.08
CA THR A 141 9.70 -4.77 13.36
C THR A 141 8.35 -5.09 14.02
N TYR A 142 7.43 -4.15 14.00
CA TYR A 142 6.07 -4.41 14.50
C TYR A 142 5.30 -5.41 13.63
N TYR A 143 5.52 -5.43 12.30
CA TYR A 143 4.90 -6.43 11.45
C TYR A 143 5.35 -7.85 11.80
N ARG A 144 6.64 -8.08 12.04
CA ARG A 144 7.15 -9.38 12.46
C ARG A 144 6.50 -9.92 13.75
N SER A 145 6.18 -9.03 14.69
CA SER A 145 5.52 -9.41 15.95
C SER A 145 4.00 -9.48 15.86
N ALA A 146 3.40 -8.72 14.94
CA ALA A 146 1.94 -8.60 14.84
C ALA A 146 1.31 -9.60 13.86
N GLY A 147 2.05 -10.04 12.82
CA GLY A 147 1.58 -10.93 11.76
C GLY A 147 0.63 -10.26 10.74
N SER A 148 0.35 -8.96 10.88
CA SER A 148 -0.44 -8.22 9.91
C SER A 148 -0.12 -6.73 9.91
N TRP A 149 -0.15 -6.09 8.73
CA TRP A 149 0.12 -4.66 8.59
C TRP A 149 -0.85 -3.78 9.38
N SER A 150 -2.13 -4.12 9.40
CA SER A 150 -3.12 -3.36 10.18
C SER A 150 -2.81 -3.34 11.67
N LYS A 151 -2.35 -4.46 12.23
CA LYS A 151 -1.98 -4.57 13.65
C LYS A 151 -0.60 -3.93 13.90
N ALA A 152 0.35 -4.04 12.95
CA ALA A 152 1.65 -3.36 13.01
C ALA A 152 1.49 -1.84 13.07
N VAL A 153 0.64 -1.27 12.22
CA VAL A 153 0.30 0.16 12.24
C VAL A 153 -0.39 0.56 13.53
N ALA A 154 -1.26 -0.30 14.10
CA ALA A 154 -1.83 -0.03 15.42
C ALA A 154 -0.76 -0.02 16.51
N TYR A 155 0.21 -0.94 16.45
CA TYR A 155 1.36 -0.98 17.37
C TYR A 155 2.25 0.26 17.24
N TYR A 156 2.38 0.81 16.03
CA TYR A 156 3.13 2.04 15.81
C TYR A 156 2.63 3.19 16.68
N ASN A 157 1.30 3.31 16.80
CA ASN A 157 0.68 4.39 17.59
C ASN A 157 0.66 4.14 19.10
N VAL A 158 0.39 2.90 19.54
CA VAL A 158 0.15 2.62 20.97
C VAL A 158 1.13 1.64 21.60
N GLY A 159 2.09 1.15 20.83
CA GLY A 159 3.01 0.08 21.21
C GLY A 159 2.32 -1.29 21.34
N PRO A 160 3.05 -2.40 21.25
CA PRO A 160 2.51 -3.75 21.43
C PRO A 160 1.93 -3.96 22.82
N THR A 161 2.63 -3.51 23.88
CA THR A 161 2.16 -3.58 25.27
C THR A 161 0.88 -2.76 25.47
N GLY A 162 0.84 -1.53 24.97
CA GLY A 162 -0.34 -0.67 25.05
C GLY A 162 -1.56 -1.30 24.36
N TYR A 163 -1.34 -1.90 23.18
CA TYR A 163 -2.40 -2.58 22.44
C TYR A 163 -2.99 -3.79 23.18
N GLN A 164 -2.16 -4.52 23.93
CA GLN A 164 -2.58 -5.70 24.71
C GLN A 164 -3.23 -5.33 26.04
N ARG A 165 -2.74 -4.26 26.69
CA ARG A 165 -3.04 -3.88 28.08
C ARG A 165 -4.50 -3.49 28.29
N SER A 166 -5.16 -2.82 27.35
CA SER A 166 -6.45 -2.18 27.56
C SER A 166 -7.30 -2.18 26.29
N PHE A 167 -8.61 -2.38 26.47
CA PHE A 167 -9.60 -2.25 25.39
C PHE A 167 -9.55 -0.84 24.76
N TRP A 168 -9.47 0.21 25.55
CA TRP A 168 -9.44 1.60 25.07
C TRP A 168 -8.20 1.90 24.24
N THR A 169 -7.02 1.47 24.71
CA THR A 169 -5.77 1.66 23.97
C THR A 169 -5.77 0.86 22.68
N ARG A 170 -6.30 -0.36 22.71
CA ARG A 170 -6.50 -1.18 21.49
C ARG A 170 -7.43 -0.50 20.50
N HIS A 171 -8.54 0.09 20.98
CA HIS A 171 -9.47 0.84 20.14
C HIS A 171 -8.81 2.04 19.49
N LYS A 172 -8.01 2.81 20.24
CA LYS A 172 -7.21 3.94 19.76
C LYS A 172 -6.26 3.48 18.64
N GLY A 173 -5.48 2.42 18.85
CA GLY A 173 -4.59 1.86 17.85
C GLY A 173 -5.31 1.40 16.58
N LYS A 174 -6.47 0.74 16.71
CA LYS A 174 -7.29 0.34 15.56
C LYS A 174 -7.87 1.55 14.81
N LYS A 175 -8.27 2.61 15.49
CA LYS A 175 -8.73 3.86 14.86
C LYS A 175 -7.60 4.50 14.05
N TYR A 176 -6.42 4.58 14.63
CA TYR A 176 -5.22 5.06 13.96
C TYR A 176 -4.89 4.23 12.70
N ALA A 177 -4.88 2.90 12.81
CA ALA A 177 -4.63 2.02 11.67
C ALA A 177 -5.65 2.19 10.53
N ARG A 178 -6.93 2.43 10.86
CA ARG A 178 -7.95 2.75 9.86
C ARG A 178 -7.67 4.08 9.15
N SER A 179 -7.18 5.09 9.87
CA SER A 179 -6.78 6.38 9.30
C SER A 179 -5.63 6.22 8.31
N VAL A 180 -4.56 5.52 8.70
CA VAL A 180 -3.43 5.23 7.79
C VAL A 180 -3.89 4.44 6.55
N LYS A 181 -4.73 3.42 6.74
CA LYS A 181 -5.31 2.66 5.61
C LYS A 181 -6.14 3.54 4.68
N HIS A 182 -6.87 4.52 5.22
CA HIS A 182 -7.62 5.49 4.42
C HIS A 182 -6.66 6.35 3.59
N HIS A 183 -5.60 6.88 4.20
CA HIS A 183 -4.56 7.62 3.48
C HIS A 183 -3.92 6.76 2.38
N GLU A 184 -3.53 5.53 2.68
CA GLU A 184 -2.96 4.63 1.68
C GLU A 184 -3.91 4.40 0.50
N LYS A 185 -5.20 4.19 0.77
CA LYS A 185 -6.21 4.03 -0.28
C LYS A 185 -6.36 5.29 -1.13
N THR A 186 -6.31 6.47 -0.53
CA THR A 186 -6.37 7.75 -1.25
C THR A 186 -5.15 7.91 -2.16
N LEU A 187 -3.94 7.61 -1.65
CA LEU A 187 -2.72 7.66 -2.45
C LEU A 187 -2.78 6.68 -3.63
N LYS A 188 -3.16 5.42 -3.39
CA LYS A 188 -3.28 4.41 -4.45
C LYS A 188 -4.24 4.77 -5.57
N LYS A 189 -5.22 5.61 -5.32
CA LYS A 189 -6.14 6.13 -6.35
C LYS A 189 -5.55 7.28 -7.18
N ALA A 190 -4.50 7.90 -6.66
CA ALA A 190 -3.84 9.04 -7.29
C ALA A 190 -2.55 8.66 -8.04
N LEU A 191 -2.14 7.38 -7.99
CA LEU A 191 -1.06 6.77 -8.75
C LEU A 191 -1.56 6.26 -10.09
#